data_40112e8416e52f38d4a835039ba1b7f2
#
_entry.id   40112e8416e52f38d4a835039ba1b7f2
#
_cell.length_a   1.000
_cell.length_b   1.000
_cell.length_c   1.000
_cell.angle_alpha   90.00
_cell.angle_beta   90.00
_cell.angle_gamma   90.00
#
_symmetry.space_group_name_H-M   'P 1'
#
loop_
_entity.id
_entity.type
_entity.pdbx_description
1 polymer ?
#
loop_
_entity_poly.entity_id
_entity_poly.type
_entity_poly.pdbx_seq_one_letter_code
_entity_poly.pdbx_strand_id
1 'polypeptide(L)'
;MENDYNIPSQTRIGHVHLKVSDLECSLAFYCELLGFEITTLFGNQAAFISAGGYHHHIGLNTWHSKGLPPAAENSVGLYHTAILYPTRKDLAKIFVRLNEANYPLTGASDHLVSEALYLNDPDGNGLELYWDRPKEFWNYTPDGSLIMATNELDIKSLLEEIE
;
A
#
# COMPACT_ATOMS: atom_id res chain seq x y z
N MET A 1 -2.16 37.84 3.35
CA MET A 1 -0.95 37.34 2.70
C MET A 1 -1.42 36.32 1.68
N GLU A 2 -1.34 36.64 0.39
CA GLU A 2 -1.55 35.67 -0.67
C GLU A 2 -0.46 34.62 -0.54
N ASN A 3 -0.84 33.36 -0.41
CA ASN A 3 0.11 32.27 -0.28
C ASN A 3 0.47 31.79 -1.70
N ASP A 4 1.49 32.41 -2.30
CA ASP A 4 1.97 32.08 -3.64
C ASP A 4 2.77 30.77 -3.70
N TYR A 5 2.93 30.07 -2.55
CA TYR A 5 3.67 28.81 -2.53
C TYR A 5 2.80 27.63 -2.98
N ASN A 6 3.20 27.01 -4.08
CA ASN A 6 2.69 25.72 -4.55
C ASN A 6 3.79 24.66 -4.41
N ILE A 7 3.43 23.50 -3.90
CA ILE A 7 4.36 22.38 -3.85
C ILE A 7 4.83 22.01 -5.28
N PRO A 8 6.13 21.78 -5.54
CA PRO A 8 6.60 21.39 -6.87
C PRO A 8 5.85 20.16 -7.41
N SER A 9 5.46 20.19 -8.68
CA SER A 9 4.61 19.16 -9.30
C SER A 9 5.22 17.76 -9.35
N GLN A 10 6.54 17.63 -9.18
CA GLN A 10 7.25 16.34 -9.11
C GLN A 10 7.50 15.85 -7.68
N THR A 11 7.00 16.55 -6.67
CA THR A 11 7.10 16.10 -5.28
C THR A 11 6.32 14.80 -5.10
N ARG A 12 6.93 13.85 -4.39
CA ARG A 12 6.38 12.51 -4.14
C ARG A 12 6.52 12.15 -2.67
N ILE A 13 5.67 11.27 -2.19
CA ILE A 13 5.90 10.56 -0.94
C ILE A 13 7.00 9.53 -1.23
N GLY A 14 8.18 9.72 -0.64
CA GLY A 14 9.36 8.89 -0.91
C GLY A 14 9.33 7.56 -0.17
N HIS A 15 8.94 7.58 1.10
CA HIS A 15 8.82 6.38 1.92
C HIS A 15 7.84 6.61 3.08
N VAL A 16 7.44 5.52 3.70
CA VAL A 16 6.76 5.48 5.00
C VAL A 16 7.64 4.78 6.01
N HIS A 17 7.53 5.13 7.29
CA HIS A 17 8.29 4.48 8.36
C HIS A 17 7.33 4.02 9.46
N LEU A 18 7.17 2.72 9.60
CA LEU A 18 6.22 2.09 10.50
C LEU A 18 6.90 1.66 11.81
N LYS A 19 6.20 1.85 12.90
CA LYS A 19 6.50 1.19 14.17
C LYS A 19 5.80 -0.16 14.16
N VAL A 20 6.58 -1.23 14.33
CA VAL A 20 6.09 -2.62 14.32
C VAL A 20 6.37 -3.28 15.66
N SER A 21 5.54 -4.22 16.08
CA SER A 21 5.72 -4.93 17.35
C SER A 21 6.80 -6.00 17.29
N ASP A 22 6.96 -6.63 16.12
CA ASP A 22 7.94 -7.69 15.86
C ASP A 22 8.50 -7.54 14.44
N LEU A 23 9.83 -7.34 14.36
CA LEU A 23 10.49 -7.10 13.08
C LEU A 23 10.52 -8.35 12.19
N GLU A 24 10.69 -9.54 12.77
CA GLU A 24 10.74 -10.80 12.02
C GLU A 24 9.36 -11.11 11.40
N CYS A 25 8.30 -10.95 12.18
CA CYS A 25 6.92 -11.08 11.70
C CYS A 25 6.61 -10.10 10.56
N SER A 26 7.03 -8.84 10.72
CA SER A 26 6.83 -7.81 9.68
C SER A 26 7.63 -8.11 8.42
N LEU A 27 8.88 -8.59 8.54
CA LEU A 27 9.70 -8.99 7.39
C LEU A 27 9.11 -10.20 6.66
N ALA A 28 8.57 -11.19 7.36
CA ALA A 28 7.85 -12.30 6.73
C ALA A 28 6.65 -11.79 5.91
N PHE A 29 5.91 -10.82 6.42
CA PHE A 29 4.79 -10.23 5.69
C PHE A 29 5.27 -9.39 4.49
N TYR A 30 6.11 -8.38 4.71
CA TYR A 30 6.50 -7.46 3.65
C TYR A 30 7.46 -8.07 2.62
N CYS A 31 8.39 -8.93 3.03
CA CYS A 31 9.38 -9.50 2.12
C CYS A 31 8.94 -10.86 1.56
N GLU A 32 8.51 -11.80 2.39
CA GLU A 32 8.17 -13.14 1.92
C GLU A 32 6.79 -13.18 1.26
N LEU A 33 5.78 -12.46 1.80
CA LEU A 33 4.44 -12.44 1.23
C LEU A 33 4.28 -11.37 0.15
N LEU A 34 4.62 -10.09 0.41
CA LEU A 34 4.43 -9.01 -0.56
C LEU A 34 5.59 -8.89 -1.57
N GLY A 35 6.79 -9.42 -1.27
CA GLY A 35 7.89 -9.49 -2.21
C GLY A 35 8.84 -8.29 -2.22
N PHE A 36 8.86 -7.46 -1.16
CA PHE A 36 9.88 -6.42 -1.00
C PHE A 36 11.25 -7.05 -0.70
N GLU A 37 12.32 -6.34 -1.09
CA GLU A 37 13.70 -6.72 -0.83
C GLU A 37 14.26 -5.90 0.34
N ILE A 38 15.02 -6.56 1.24
CA ILE A 38 15.74 -5.88 2.32
C ILE A 38 16.92 -5.14 1.70
N THR A 39 16.97 -3.82 1.89
CA THR A 39 18.10 -2.99 1.47
C THR A 39 19.12 -2.79 2.60
N THR A 40 18.65 -2.67 3.83
CA THR A 40 19.52 -2.46 5.00
C THR A 40 18.85 -2.94 6.28
N LEU A 41 19.65 -3.52 7.18
CA LEU A 41 19.25 -3.88 8.54
C LEU A 41 20.05 -3.04 9.56
N PHE A 42 19.37 -2.59 10.61
CA PHE A 42 19.99 -1.99 11.79
C PHE A 42 19.83 -2.93 12.99
N GLY A 43 20.76 -3.87 13.09
CA GLY A 43 20.70 -4.96 14.05
C GLY A 43 19.40 -5.74 13.92
N ASN A 44 18.75 -6.01 15.04
CA ASN A 44 17.46 -6.67 15.12
C ASN A 44 16.29 -5.70 15.44
N GLN A 45 16.51 -4.39 15.26
CA GLN A 45 15.53 -3.37 15.68
C GLN A 45 14.90 -2.59 14.53
N ALA A 46 15.56 -2.54 13.36
CA ALA A 46 14.99 -1.86 12.21
C ALA A 46 15.45 -2.50 10.90
N ALA A 47 14.60 -2.40 9.89
CA ALA A 47 14.84 -2.81 8.51
C ALA A 47 14.35 -1.73 7.55
N PHE A 48 15.03 -1.60 6.42
CA PHE A 48 14.61 -0.80 5.30
C PHE A 48 14.42 -1.72 4.10
N ILE A 49 13.25 -1.62 3.47
CA ILE A 49 12.85 -2.52 2.39
C ILE A 49 12.40 -1.73 1.17
N SER A 50 12.58 -2.32 0.00
CA SER A 50 12.33 -1.64 -1.28
C SER A 50 11.88 -2.61 -2.37
N ALA A 51 11.42 -2.04 -3.48
CA ALA A 51 11.26 -2.70 -4.77
C ALA A 51 12.09 -1.95 -5.82
N GLY A 52 12.64 -2.68 -6.81
CA GLY A 52 13.29 -2.08 -7.97
C GLY A 52 14.57 -1.26 -7.68
N GLY A 53 15.30 -1.55 -6.60
CA GLY A 53 16.61 -0.95 -6.33
C GLY A 53 16.59 0.49 -5.77
N TYR A 54 15.43 1.02 -5.37
CA TYR A 54 15.35 2.28 -4.63
C TYR A 54 15.88 2.10 -3.21
N HIS A 55 16.45 3.17 -2.58
CA HIS A 55 17.07 3.02 -1.25
C HIS A 55 16.13 2.45 -0.18
N HIS A 56 14.86 2.85 -0.12
CA HIS A 56 13.78 2.20 0.61
C HIS A 56 12.43 2.87 0.33
N HIS A 57 11.39 2.07 0.28
CA HIS A 57 10.00 2.52 0.25
C HIS A 57 9.34 2.43 1.62
N ILE A 58 9.75 1.46 2.42
CA ILE A 58 9.22 1.25 3.78
C ILE A 58 10.39 1.09 4.74
N GLY A 59 10.33 1.82 5.85
CA GLY A 59 11.14 1.59 7.04
C GLY A 59 10.29 0.88 8.09
N LEU A 60 10.86 -0.12 8.75
CA LEU A 60 10.24 -0.86 9.84
C LEU A 60 11.12 -0.73 11.08
N ASN A 61 10.55 -0.44 12.25
CA ASN A 61 11.33 -0.42 13.49
C ASN A 61 10.52 -0.84 14.71
N THR A 62 11.24 -1.36 15.72
CA THR A 62 10.69 -1.76 17.01
C THR A 62 11.17 -0.87 18.17
N TRP A 63 11.76 0.29 17.87
CA TRP A 63 12.44 1.13 18.88
C TRP A 63 11.56 1.52 20.07
N HIS A 64 10.27 1.76 19.82
CA HIS A 64 9.31 2.16 20.84
C HIS A 64 8.03 1.30 20.84
N SER A 65 8.06 0.17 20.12
CA SER A 65 6.85 -0.65 19.90
C SER A 65 7.07 -2.14 20.07
N LYS A 66 8.28 -2.58 20.43
CA LYS A 66 8.58 -4.02 20.55
C LYS A 66 7.62 -4.72 21.52
N GLY A 67 6.88 -5.71 21.00
CA GLY A 67 5.95 -6.51 21.79
C GLY A 67 4.72 -5.75 22.29
N LEU A 68 4.48 -4.51 21.82
CA LEU A 68 3.26 -3.78 22.16
C LEU A 68 2.09 -4.23 21.29
N PRO A 69 0.84 -4.09 21.77
CA PRO A 69 -0.34 -4.36 20.98
C PRO A 69 -0.50 -3.34 19.84
N PRO A 70 -1.28 -3.65 18.81
CA PRO A 70 -1.68 -2.70 17.78
C PRO A 70 -2.29 -1.42 18.36
N ALA A 71 -2.24 -0.32 17.60
CA ALA A 71 -2.93 0.91 17.96
C ALA A 71 -4.45 0.66 18.07
N ALA A 72 -5.13 1.41 18.96
CA ALA A 72 -6.57 1.31 19.07
C ALA A 72 -7.24 1.76 17.76
N GLU A 73 -8.24 1.02 17.30
CA GLU A 73 -8.98 1.30 16.05
C GLU A 73 -9.56 2.72 15.99
N ASN A 74 -9.99 3.25 17.13
CA ASN A 74 -10.60 4.58 17.23
C ASN A 74 -9.59 5.68 17.60
N SER A 75 -8.33 5.55 17.19
CA SER A 75 -7.31 6.58 17.36
C SER A 75 -7.04 7.31 16.05
N VAL A 76 -6.64 8.59 16.14
CA VAL A 76 -6.12 9.31 14.98
C VAL A 76 -4.77 8.74 14.57
N GLY A 77 -4.53 8.60 13.25
CA GLY A 77 -3.27 8.03 12.75
C GLY A 77 -3.31 7.87 11.23
N LEU A 78 -2.39 7.11 10.70
CA LEU A 78 -2.37 6.72 9.28
C LEU A 78 -3.50 5.73 9.02
N TYR A 79 -4.37 6.04 8.05
CA TYR A 79 -5.46 5.14 7.68
C TYR A 79 -4.93 3.92 6.91
N HIS A 80 -4.14 4.16 5.86
CA HIS A 80 -3.40 3.13 5.14
C HIS A 80 -2.17 3.69 4.43
N THR A 81 -1.25 2.80 4.08
CA THR A 81 -0.18 3.05 3.11
C THR A 81 -0.60 2.47 1.77
N ALA A 82 -0.62 3.28 0.72
CA ALA A 82 -0.95 2.83 -0.62
C ALA A 82 0.31 2.42 -1.40
N ILE A 83 0.30 1.22 -1.98
CA ILE A 83 1.39 0.63 -2.76
C ILE A 83 0.90 0.48 -4.20
N LEU A 84 1.47 1.27 -5.11
CA LEU A 84 1.11 1.30 -6.52
C LEU A 84 1.78 0.16 -7.29
N TYR A 85 0.99 -0.72 -7.86
CA TYR A 85 1.45 -1.76 -8.79
C TYR A 85 1.51 -1.20 -10.22
N PRO A 86 2.55 -1.53 -10.99
CA PRO A 86 2.76 -0.92 -12.30
C PRO A 86 1.71 -1.32 -13.34
N THR A 87 1.13 -2.51 -13.22
CA THR A 87 0.10 -3.02 -14.14
C THR A 87 -1.06 -3.68 -13.40
N ARG A 88 -2.24 -3.71 -14.04
CA ARG A 88 -3.40 -4.45 -13.54
C ARG A 88 -3.09 -5.95 -13.37
N LYS A 89 -2.28 -6.50 -14.28
CA LYS A 89 -1.76 -7.87 -14.19
C LYS A 89 -0.94 -8.12 -12.92
N ASP A 90 -0.13 -7.15 -12.48
CA ASP A 90 0.66 -7.31 -11.26
C ASP A 90 -0.23 -7.21 -10.01
N LEU A 91 -1.28 -6.40 -10.04
CA LEU A 91 -2.32 -6.40 -9.00
C LEU A 91 -3.06 -7.75 -8.95
N ALA A 92 -3.37 -8.36 -10.10
CA ALA A 92 -3.96 -9.70 -10.15
C ALA A 92 -3.04 -10.77 -9.54
N LYS A 93 -1.73 -10.72 -9.84
CA LYS A 93 -0.74 -11.67 -9.30
C LYS A 93 -0.64 -11.59 -7.78
N ILE A 94 -0.60 -10.37 -7.21
CA ILE A 94 -0.53 -10.25 -5.74
C ILE A 94 -1.85 -10.69 -5.10
N PHE A 95 -3.00 -10.46 -5.73
CA PHE A 95 -4.27 -11.00 -5.26
C PHE A 95 -4.23 -12.53 -5.15
N VAL A 96 -3.76 -13.23 -6.20
CA VAL A 96 -3.61 -14.70 -6.17
C VAL A 96 -2.69 -15.14 -5.06
N ARG A 97 -1.54 -14.50 -4.90
CA ARG A 97 -0.55 -14.81 -3.87
C ARG A 97 -1.11 -14.66 -2.45
N LEU A 98 -1.87 -13.59 -2.18
CA LEU A 98 -2.55 -13.38 -0.92
C LEU A 98 -3.61 -14.47 -0.66
N ASN A 99 -4.38 -14.82 -1.69
CA ASN A 99 -5.40 -15.86 -1.60
C ASN A 99 -4.80 -17.25 -1.35
N GLU A 100 -3.70 -17.61 -2.01
CA GLU A 100 -2.97 -18.86 -1.78
C GLU A 100 -2.38 -18.94 -0.37
N ALA A 101 -1.93 -17.81 0.17
CA ALA A 101 -1.47 -17.71 1.55
C ALA A 101 -2.62 -17.66 2.57
N ASN A 102 -3.87 -17.66 2.14
CA ASN A 102 -5.05 -17.44 2.97
C ASN A 102 -4.96 -16.15 3.80
N TYR A 103 -4.31 -15.11 3.26
CA TYR A 103 -4.18 -13.82 3.94
C TYR A 103 -5.46 -12.99 3.74
N PRO A 104 -6.11 -12.52 4.84
CA PRO A 104 -7.42 -11.88 4.74
C PRO A 104 -7.34 -10.51 4.08
N LEU A 105 -8.22 -10.24 3.11
CA LEU A 105 -8.51 -8.90 2.64
C LEU A 105 -9.61 -8.27 3.52
N THR A 106 -9.48 -6.98 3.78
CA THR A 106 -10.52 -6.17 4.45
C THR A 106 -11.49 -5.55 3.45
N GLY A 107 -11.15 -5.53 2.16
CA GLY A 107 -11.99 -5.04 1.09
C GLY A 107 -11.32 -5.10 -0.28
N ALA A 108 -12.09 -4.83 -1.31
CA ALA A 108 -11.61 -4.60 -2.68
C ALA A 108 -12.56 -3.61 -3.37
N SER A 109 -12.02 -2.62 -4.08
CA SER A 109 -12.82 -1.54 -4.67
C SER A 109 -12.33 -1.12 -6.04
N ASP A 110 -13.29 -0.73 -6.88
CA ASP A 110 -13.07 0.04 -8.11
C ASP A 110 -13.42 1.51 -7.84
N HIS A 111 -12.40 2.36 -7.90
CA HIS A 111 -12.54 3.81 -7.66
C HIS A 111 -12.75 4.62 -8.94
N LEU A 112 -12.98 3.99 -10.08
CA LEU A 112 -13.06 4.56 -11.43
C LEU A 112 -11.72 5.08 -11.96
N VAL A 113 -10.85 5.55 -11.11
CA VAL A 113 -9.49 6.01 -11.42
C VAL A 113 -8.43 4.97 -11.08
N SER A 114 -8.75 4.03 -10.21
CA SER A 114 -7.87 2.94 -9.76
C SER A 114 -8.69 1.72 -9.34
N GLU A 115 -8.04 0.58 -9.26
CA GLU A 115 -8.56 -0.65 -8.65
C GLU A 115 -7.67 -1.02 -7.46
N ALA A 116 -8.28 -1.38 -6.33
CA ALA A 116 -7.58 -1.54 -5.06
C ALA A 116 -8.00 -2.79 -4.28
N LEU A 117 -7.04 -3.37 -3.58
CA LEU A 117 -7.20 -4.43 -2.58
C LEU A 117 -6.77 -3.86 -1.22
N TYR A 118 -7.59 -4.07 -0.20
CA TYR A 118 -7.33 -3.59 1.16
C TYR A 118 -7.03 -4.74 2.10
N LEU A 119 -6.03 -4.56 2.95
CA LEU A 119 -5.62 -5.52 3.98
C LEU A 119 -4.93 -4.79 5.13
N ASN A 120 -4.63 -5.51 6.20
CA ASN A 120 -3.80 -4.99 7.27
C ASN A 120 -2.49 -5.77 7.33
N ASP A 121 -1.41 -5.12 7.76
CA ASP A 121 -0.19 -5.82 8.13
C ASP A 121 -0.36 -6.56 9.48
N PRO A 122 0.64 -7.34 9.96
CA PRO A 122 0.55 -8.06 11.23
C PRO A 122 0.29 -7.19 12.48
N ASP A 123 0.61 -5.90 12.42
CA ASP A 123 0.39 -4.93 13.49
C ASP A 123 -0.92 -4.15 13.34
N GLY A 124 -1.74 -4.47 12.32
CA GLY A 124 -3.00 -3.80 12.04
C GLY A 124 -2.86 -2.48 11.28
N ASN A 125 -1.66 -2.16 10.76
CA ASN A 125 -1.51 -1.01 9.87
C ASN A 125 -2.22 -1.29 8.54
N GLY A 126 -3.10 -0.38 8.11
CA GLY A 126 -3.82 -0.50 6.85
C GLY A 126 -2.91 -0.42 5.64
N LEU A 127 -3.17 -1.24 4.65
CA LEU A 127 -2.53 -1.23 3.34
C LEU A 127 -3.57 -1.19 2.24
N GLU A 128 -3.24 -0.45 1.19
CA GLU A 128 -3.93 -0.45 -0.09
C GLU A 128 -2.95 -0.91 -1.17
N LEU A 129 -3.20 -2.06 -1.80
CA LEU A 129 -2.47 -2.51 -2.97
C LEU A 129 -3.31 -2.13 -4.18
N TYR A 130 -2.80 -1.27 -5.06
CA TYR A 130 -3.63 -0.69 -6.10
C TYR A 130 -2.91 -0.52 -7.43
N TRP A 131 -3.70 -0.39 -8.48
CA TRP A 131 -3.27 -0.03 -9.83
C TRP A 131 -4.09 1.15 -10.32
N ASP A 132 -3.40 2.17 -10.84
CA ASP A 132 -4.02 3.33 -11.46
C ASP A 132 -4.49 3.00 -12.89
N ARG A 133 -5.73 3.32 -13.20
CA ARG A 133 -6.17 3.37 -14.59
C ARG A 133 -5.40 4.46 -15.34
N PRO A 134 -5.07 4.24 -16.63
CA PRO A 134 -4.49 5.30 -17.46
C PRO A 134 -5.32 6.59 -17.40
N LYS A 135 -4.65 7.73 -17.34
CA LYS A 135 -5.30 9.04 -17.12
C LYS A 135 -6.35 9.39 -18.18
N GLU A 136 -6.24 8.85 -19.38
CA GLU A 136 -7.20 9.02 -20.47
C GLU A 136 -8.59 8.42 -20.15
N PHE A 137 -8.69 7.54 -19.17
CA PHE A 137 -9.95 6.96 -18.68
C PHE A 137 -10.51 7.68 -17.45
N TRP A 138 -9.81 8.69 -16.93
CA TRP A 138 -10.29 9.46 -15.81
C TRP A 138 -11.37 10.44 -16.25
N ASN A 139 -12.48 10.46 -15.56
CA ASN A 139 -13.61 11.33 -15.89
C ASN A 139 -13.66 12.49 -14.92
N TYR A 140 -14.16 13.62 -15.43
CA TYR A 140 -14.29 14.86 -14.66
C TYR A 140 -15.71 15.40 -14.77
N THR A 141 -16.16 16.04 -13.72
CA THR A 141 -17.42 16.81 -13.71
C THR A 141 -17.30 18.07 -14.55
N PRO A 142 -18.42 18.73 -14.93
CA PRO A 142 -18.37 19.97 -15.70
C PRO A 142 -17.61 21.14 -15.03
N ASP A 143 -17.47 21.12 -13.70
CA ASP A 143 -16.69 22.08 -12.91
C ASP A 143 -15.20 21.68 -12.75
N GLY A 144 -14.76 20.57 -13.38
CA GLY A 144 -13.38 20.12 -13.40
C GLY A 144 -12.96 19.23 -12.22
N SER A 145 -13.90 18.82 -11.36
CA SER A 145 -13.61 17.89 -10.27
C SER A 145 -13.45 16.46 -10.79
N LEU A 146 -12.45 15.71 -10.28
CA LEU A 146 -12.25 14.32 -10.63
C LEU A 146 -13.40 13.45 -10.10
N ILE A 147 -13.97 12.60 -10.96
CA ILE A 147 -15.02 11.65 -10.57
C ILE A 147 -14.37 10.40 -9.99
N MET A 148 -14.66 10.13 -8.73
CA MET A 148 -14.26 8.93 -8.02
C MET A 148 -15.49 8.25 -7.40
N ALA A 149 -15.38 6.93 -7.21
CA ALA A 149 -16.42 6.12 -6.56
C ALA A 149 -15.78 5.07 -5.66
N THR A 150 -16.61 4.30 -4.97
CA THR A 150 -16.20 3.10 -4.23
C THR A 150 -17.18 1.99 -4.63
N ASN A 151 -16.95 1.41 -5.79
CA ASN A 151 -17.73 0.29 -6.31
C ASN A 151 -17.06 -1.04 -5.89
N GLU A 152 -17.80 -2.12 -5.94
CA GLU A 152 -17.25 -3.46 -5.80
C GLU A 152 -16.29 -3.75 -6.96
N LEU A 153 -15.09 -4.25 -6.65
CA LEU A 153 -14.12 -4.67 -7.67
C LEU A 153 -14.56 -5.99 -8.30
N ASP A 154 -14.61 -6.05 -9.62
CA ASP A 154 -14.81 -7.30 -10.37
C ASP A 154 -13.54 -8.16 -10.33
N ILE A 155 -13.45 -9.00 -9.30
CA ILE A 155 -12.33 -9.93 -9.10
C ILE A 155 -12.20 -10.92 -10.27
N LYS A 156 -13.31 -11.34 -10.88
CA LYS A 156 -13.25 -12.25 -12.04
C LYS A 156 -12.56 -11.58 -13.21
N SER A 157 -12.94 -10.36 -13.53
CA SER A 157 -12.28 -9.56 -14.57
C SER A 157 -10.81 -9.26 -14.23
N LEU A 158 -10.47 -9.04 -12.94
CA LEU A 158 -9.08 -8.86 -12.53
C LEU A 158 -8.24 -10.12 -12.81
N LEU A 159 -8.79 -11.31 -12.57
CA LEU A 159 -8.09 -12.59 -12.78
C LEU A 159 -7.88 -12.94 -14.25
N GLU A 160 -8.72 -12.45 -15.15
CA GLU A 160 -8.54 -12.61 -16.61
C GLU A 160 -7.19 -12.03 -17.11
N GLU A 161 -6.56 -11.11 -16.36
CA GLU A 161 -5.25 -10.56 -16.70
C GLU A 161 -4.09 -11.58 -16.62
N ILE A 162 -4.28 -12.72 -15.96
CA ILE A 162 -3.23 -13.73 -15.73
C ILE A 162 -3.56 -15.09 -16.34
N GLU A 163 -4.73 -15.24 -16.98
CA GLU A 163 -5.08 -16.38 -17.82
C GLU A 163 -4.41 -16.25 -19.21
#